data_8e2b8fe602f61465982789f6ed276813
#
_entry.id   8e2b8fe602f61465982789f6ed276813
#
_cell.length_a   1.000
_cell.length_b   1.000
_cell.length_c   1.000
_cell.angle_alpha   90.00
_cell.angle_beta   90.00
_cell.angle_gamma   90.00
#
_symmetry.space_group_name_H-M   'P 1'
#
loop_
_entity.id
_entity.type
_entity.pdbx_description
1 polymer ?
#
loop_
_entity_poly.entity_id
_entity_poly.type
_entity_poly.pdbx_seq_one_letter_code
_entity_poly.pdbx_strand_id
1 'polypeptide(L)'
;MTRKPKAKQNKIGQFVSNKAKQKAGLNKAILNVGWHVIETYTKYKAYQAGKVVFKVSPAYTSQECAKCDHTHPDNRKSQALFVCGKCGHTDNADSNASLVIKKRAINLILDTGTVLSDDGVLRTKSDSGRGGNRKTSRVKSSTSGVQRSVKKEDLAA
;
A
#
# COMPACT_ATOMS: atom_id res chain seq x y z
N MET A 1 2.88 1.92 7.72
CA MET A 1 1.58 2.48 8.15
C MET A 1 1.74 3.28 9.42
N THR A 2 1.12 4.43 9.47
CA THR A 2 1.26 5.41 10.55
C THR A 2 0.36 5.03 11.73
N ARG A 3 0.93 4.41 12.75
CA ARG A 3 0.18 4.06 13.98
C ARG A 3 0.30 5.17 15.01
N LYS A 4 -0.79 5.44 15.73
CA LYS A 4 -0.75 6.33 16.89
C LYS A 4 0.18 5.76 17.97
N PRO A 5 0.95 6.60 18.68
CA PRO A 5 1.77 6.14 19.80
C PRO A 5 0.87 5.62 20.93
N LYS A 6 1.26 4.51 21.55
CA LYS A 6 0.56 3.96 22.70
C LYS A 6 0.83 4.85 23.93
N ALA A 7 -0.17 5.01 24.77
CA ALA A 7 -0.02 5.65 26.06
C ALA A 7 1.04 4.90 26.91
N LYS A 8 1.90 5.65 27.59
CA LYS A 8 2.88 5.12 28.54
C LYS A 8 2.52 5.57 29.94
N GLN A 9 2.54 4.66 30.88
CA GLN A 9 2.39 4.96 32.30
C GLN A 9 3.69 4.64 33.04
N ASN A 10 4.02 5.44 34.05
CA ASN A 10 5.10 5.13 35.00
C ASN A 10 4.64 4.05 35.99
N LYS A 11 5.55 3.63 36.87
CA LYS A 11 5.27 2.61 37.90
C LYS A 11 4.18 3.04 38.90
N ILE A 12 3.85 4.34 38.95
CA ILE A 12 2.85 4.95 39.87
C ILE A 12 1.51 5.17 39.12
N GLY A 13 1.37 4.68 37.89
CA GLY A 13 0.13 4.80 37.09
C GLY A 13 -0.07 6.16 36.40
N GLN A 14 0.85 7.11 36.52
CA GLN A 14 0.75 8.41 35.86
C GLN A 14 1.16 8.33 34.38
N PHE A 15 0.47 9.07 33.51
CA PHE A 15 0.79 9.12 32.10
C PHE A 15 2.06 9.96 31.87
N VAL A 16 3.03 9.35 31.19
CA VAL A 16 4.29 9.99 30.79
C VAL A 16 4.25 10.41 29.35
N SER A 17 4.96 11.51 28.99
CA SER A 17 5.07 11.95 27.60
C SER A 17 5.60 10.84 26.70
N ASN A 18 4.85 10.49 25.68
CA ASN A 18 5.15 9.42 24.72
C ASN A 18 5.53 9.95 23.32
N LYS A 19 5.91 11.23 23.23
CA LYS A 19 6.25 11.93 21.97
C LYS A 19 5.13 11.89 20.90
N ALA A 20 3.86 11.80 21.35
CA ALA A 20 2.69 11.69 20.46
C ALA A 20 2.62 12.84 19.45
N LYS A 21 2.91 14.07 19.87
CA LYS A 21 2.89 15.28 19.03
C LYS A 21 3.94 15.20 17.92
N GLN A 22 5.16 14.77 18.24
CA GLN A 22 6.24 14.58 17.26
C GLN A 22 5.90 13.48 16.25
N LYS A 23 5.37 12.36 16.74
CA LYS A 23 4.94 11.25 15.88
C LYS A 23 3.76 11.64 14.99
N ALA A 24 2.84 12.47 15.47
CA ALA A 24 1.75 13.00 14.65
C ALA A 24 2.27 13.88 13.51
N GLY A 25 3.25 14.75 13.79
CA GLY A 25 3.92 15.56 12.76
C GLY A 25 4.61 14.70 11.70
N LEU A 26 5.38 13.69 12.12
CA LEU A 26 6.01 12.74 11.20
C LEU A 26 4.98 11.98 10.37
N ASN A 27 3.91 11.48 10.98
CA ASN A 27 2.85 10.79 10.27
C ASN A 27 2.19 11.68 9.21
N LYS A 28 1.95 12.96 9.53
CA LYS A 28 1.42 13.94 8.57
C LYS A 28 2.38 14.15 7.41
N ALA A 29 3.68 14.29 7.67
CA ALA A 29 4.69 14.44 6.63
C ALA A 29 4.73 13.21 5.70
N ILE A 30 4.74 11.99 6.27
CA ILE A 30 4.72 10.73 5.49
C ILE A 30 3.47 10.63 4.62
N LEU A 31 2.29 11.00 5.14
CA LEU A 31 1.03 10.93 4.39
C LEU A 31 0.96 11.98 3.26
N ASN A 32 1.65 13.11 3.42
CA ASN A 32 1.70 14.18 2.41
C ASN A 32 2.61 13.86 1.22
N VAL A 33 3.43 12.81 1.27
CA VAL A 33 4.34 12.42 0.16
C VAL A 33 3.59 12.00 -1.10
N GLY A 34 2.28 11.73 -1.03
CA GLY A 34 1.48 11.39 -2.21
C GLY A 34 1.86 10.03 -2.81
N TRP A 35 2.06 9.02 -2.00
CA TRP A 35 2.43 7.65 -2.42
C TRP A 35 1.56 7.10 -3.55
N HIS A 36 0.26 7.42 -3.53
CA HIS A 36 -0.66 7.02 -4.59
C HIS A 36 -0.31 7.66 -5.94
N VAL A 37 0.12 8.92 -5.92
CA VAL A 37 0.55 9.64 -7.14
C VAL A 37 1.80 9.01 -7.72
N ILE A 38 2.79 8.67 -6.87
CA ILE A 38 4.01 7.96 -7.29
C ILE A 38 3.65 6.63 -7.94
N GLU A 39 2.77 5.85 -7.32
CA GLU A 39 2.30 4.57 -7.88
C GLU A 39 1.62 4.77 -9.24
N THR A 40 0.73 5.75 -9.35
CA THR A 40 -0.03 6.03 -10.57
C THR A 40 0.89 6.43 -11.71
N TYR A 41 1.83 7.36 -11.44
CA TYR A 41 2.79 7.77 -12.48
C TYR A 41 3.76 6.65 -12.86
N THR A 42 4.19 5.83 -11.91
CA THR A 42 5.05 4.67 -12.21
C THR A 42 4.35 3.70 -13.14
N LYS A 43 3.08 3.38 -12.87
CA LYS A 43 2.26 2.52 -13.74
C LYS A 43 2.07 3.13 -15.13
N TYR A 44 1.71 4.39 -15.19
CA TYR A 44 1.52 5.11 -16.44
C TYR A 44 2.79 5.11 -17.31
N LYS A 45 3.95 5.44 -16.73
CA LYS A 45 5.23 5.44 -17.45
C LYS A 45 5.68 4.04 -17.85
N ALA A 46 5.46 3.05 -17.01
CA ALA A 46 5.75 1.65 -17.34
C ALA A 46 4.89 1.18 -18.52
N TYR A 47 3.59 1.49 -18.51
CA TYR A 47 2.68 1.18 -19.61
C TYR A 47 3.14 1.80 -20.93
N GLN A 48 3.49 3.10 -20.92
CA GLN A 48 4.05 3.77 -22.11
C GLN A 48 5.33 3.12 -22.64
N ALA A 49 6.14 2.54 -21.75
CA ALA A 49 7.38 1.85 -22.10
C ALA A 49 7.18 0.35 -22.45
N GLY A 50 5.93 -0.13 -22.55
CA GLY A 50 5.62 -1.55 -22.75
C GLY A 50 6.05 -2.46 -21.60
N LYS A 51 6.15 -1.91 -20.37
CA LYS A 51 6.60 -2.61 -19.16
C LYS A 51 5.46 -2.74 -18.17
N VAL A 52 5.57 -3.75 -17.30
CA VAL A 52 4.55 -4.05 -16.29
C VAL A 52 5.09 -3.77 -14.90
N VAL A 53 4.23 -3.25 -14.03
CA VAL A 53 4.54 -2.99 -12.62
C VAL A 53 3.84 -4.01 -11.74
N PHE A 54 4.62 -4.75 -10.97
CA PHE A 54 4.13 -5.72 -10.00
C PHE A 54 4.14 -5.17 -8.60
N LYS A 55 3.14 -5.52 -7.81
CA LYS A 55 3.14 -5.32 -6.36
C LYS A 55 3.42 -6.65 -5.68
N VAL A 56 4.47 -6.69 -4.88
CA VAL A 56 4.81 -7.85 -4.06
C VAL A 56 4.69 -7.51 -2.58
N SER A 57 4.50 -8.53 -1.74
CA SER A 57 4.46 -8.32 -0.29
C SER A 57 5.81 -7.79 0.22
N PRO A 58 5.84 -6.66 0.92
CA PRO A 58 7.07 -6.09 1.47
C PRO A 58 7.50 -6.75 2.80
N ALA A 59 6.68 -7.66 3.36
CA ALA A 59 6.92 -8.25 4.66
C ALA A 59 8.26 -9.02 4.66
N TYR A 60 9.09 -8.73 5.64
CA TYR A 60 10.37 -9.40 5.91
C TYR A 60 11.43 -9.34 4.79
N THR A 61 11.24 -8.58 3.72
CA THR A 61 12.21 -8.47 2.62
C THR A 61 13.59 -7.99 3.07
N SER A 62 13.66 -7.20 4.14
CA SER A 62 14.92 -6.74 4.73
C SER A 62 15.61 -7.76 5.65
N GLN A 63 14.96 -8.87 5.97
CA GLN A 63 15.46 -9.91 6.86
C GLN A 63 15.68 -11.24 6.14
N GLU A 64 15.10 -11.39 4.96
CA GLU A 64 15.23 -12.57 4.11
C GLU A 64 16.51 -12.53 3.29
N CYS A 65 17.19 -13.66 3.18
CA CYS A 65 18.38 -13.79 2.37
C CYS A 65 18.02 -14.07 0.91
N ALA A 66 18.49 -13.25 -0.02
CA ALA A 66 18.24 -13.44 -1.45
C ALA A 66 18.84 -14.75 -1.99
N LYS A 67 19.87 -15.33 -1.32
CA LYS A 67 20.58 -16.52 -1.76
C LYS A 67 19.96 -17.83 -1.29
N CYS A 68 19.52 -17.90 -0.02
CA CYS A 68 19.04 -19.16 0.59
C CYS A 68 17.64 -19.06 1.21
N ASP A 69 16.94 -17.94 1.05
CA ASP A 69 15.58 -17.67 1.53
C ASP A 69 15.42 -17.76 3.07
N HIS A 70 16.53 -17.86 3.81
CA HIS A 70 16.50 -17.87 5.25
C HIS A 70 16.10 -16.50 5.80
N THR A 71 15.01 -16.45 6.57
CA THR A 71 14.49 -15.21 7.16
C THR A 71 14.74 -15.20 8.66
N HIS A 72 15.55 -14.25 9.12
CA HIS A 72 15.79 -14.04 10.55
C HIS A 72 16.04 -12.55 10.85
N PRO A 73 15.55 -12.00 11.97
CA PRO A 73 15.77 -10.61 12.33
C PRO A 73 17.24 -10.21 12.39
N ASP A 74 18.10 -11.11 12.89
CA ASP A 74 19.54 -10.87 13.05
C ASP A 74 20.33 -10.88 11.74
N ASN A 75 19.72 -11.26 10.62
CA ASN A 75 20.36 -11.16 9.31
C ASN A 75 20.65 -9.71 8.94
N ARG A 76 19.83 -8.76 9.39
CA ARG A 76 20.06 -7.33 9.20
C ARG A 76 20.86 -6.78 10.39
N LYS A 77 22.18 -6.73 10.27
CA LYS A 77 23.07 -6.23 11.32
C LYS A 77 22.99 -4.72 11.52
N SER A 78 22.81 -3.97 10.43
CA SER A 78 22.67 -2.52 10.47
C SER A 78 21.77 -2.02 9.33
N GLN A 79 21.66 -0.72 9.16
CA GLN A 79 20.92 -0.14 8.04
C GLN A 79 21.56 -0.49 6.71
N ALA A 80 22.89 -0.60 6.64
CA ALA A 80 23.63 -0.86 5.42
C ALA A 80 24.12 -2.30 5.27
N LEU A 81 24.26 -3.06 6.38
CA LEU A 81 24.91 -4.37 6.38
C LEU A 81 23.90 -5.50 6.61
N PHE A 82 23.91 -6.44 5.67
CA PHE A 82 23.18 -7.71 5.73
C PHE A 82 24.17 -8.87 5.83
N VAL A 83 23.97 -9.79 6.77
CA VAL A 83 24.76 -11.01 6.93
C VAL A 83 23.83 -12.17 7.25
N CYS A 84 23.74 -13.14 6.36
CA CYS A 84 22.89 -14.31 6.58
C CYS A 84 23.48 -15.26 7.62
N GLY A 85 22.74 -15.53 8.70
CA GLY A 85 23.17 -16.48 9.74
C GLY A 85 23.22 -17.94 9.28
N LYS A 86 22.54 -18.30 8.16
CA LYS A 86 22.50 -19.67 7.65
C LYS A 86 23.57 -19.95 6.60
N CYS A 87 23.73 -19.12 5.59
CA CYS A 87 24.63 -19.37 4.46
C CYS A 87 25.87 -18.46 4.43
N GLY A 88 26.00 -17.54 5.40
CA GLY A 88 27.13 -16.60 5.47
C GLY A 88 27.14 -15.52 4.38
N HIS A 89 26.08 -15.44 3.54
CA HIS A 89 25.98 -14.41 2.50
C HIS A 89 26.00 -13.01 3.11
N THR A 90 26.93 -12.18 2.66
CA THR A 90 27.10 -10.79 3.09
C THR A 90 26.85 -9.87 1.91
N ASP A 91 26.03 -8.84 2.11
CA ASP A 91 25.69 -7.85 1.08
C ASP A 91 25.23 -6.53 1.74
N ASN A 92 25.08 -5.50 0.93
CA ASN A 92 24.34 -4.30 1.37
C ASN A 92 22.87 -4.67 1.64
N ALA A 93 22.32 -4.18 2.75
CA ALA A 93 20.96 -4.55 3.19
C ALA A 93 19.88 -4.16 2.17
N ASP A 94 20.03 -3.03 1.49
CA ASP A 94 19.06 -2.56 0.50
C ASP A 94 19.23 -3.31 -0.84
N SER A 95 20.48 -3.67 -1.21
CA SER A 95 20.77 -4.52 -2.36
C SER A 95 20.16 -5.91 -2.17
N ASN A 96 20.42 -6.58 -1.05
CA ASN A 96 19.80 -7.86 -0.73
C ASN A 96 18.27 -7.79 -0.75
N ALA A 97 17.67 -6.74 -0.14
CA ALA A 97 16.21 -6.57 -0.14
C ALA A 97 15.64 -6.41 -1.56
N SER A 98 16.33 -5.69 -2.44
CA SER A 98 15.91 -5.51 -3.83
C SER A 98 15.92 -6.84 -4.60
N LEU A 99 16.92 -7.69 -4.37
CA LEU A 99 17.01 -9.04 -4.96
C LEU A 99 15.88 -9.95 -4.45
N VAL A 100 15.53 -9.86 -3.16
CA VAL A 100 14.39 -10.60 -2.59
C VAL A 100 13.08 -10.16 -3.25
N ILE A 101 12.86 -8.85 -3.42
CA ILE A 101 11.68 -8.31 -4.10
C ILE A 101 11.61 -8.80 -5.55
N LYS A 102 12.73 -8.75 -6.27
CA LYS A 102 12.84 -9.28 -7.64
C LYS A 102 12.48 -10.76 -7.70
N LYS A 103 13.03 -11.58 -6.80
CA LYS A 103 12.75 -13.02 -6.72
C LYS A 103 11.27 -13.31 -6.46
N ARG A 104 10.66 -12.60 -5.52
CA ARG A 104 9.22 -12.71 -5.24
C ARG A 104 8.35 -12.34 -6.46
N ALA A 105 8.74 -11.32 -7.22
CA ALA A 105 8.02 -10.94 -8.43
C ALA A 105 8.13 -12.02 -9.51
N ILE A 106 9.32 -12.62 -9.70
CA ILE A 106 9.53 -13.71 -10.64
C ILE A 106 8.70 -14.93 -10.24
N ASN A 107 8.74 -15.33 -8.97
CA ASN A 107 7.93 -16.44 -8.46
C ASN A 107 6.44 -16.19 -8.66
N LEU A 108 5.98 -14.97 -8.39
CA LEU A 108 4.58 -14.59 -8.62
C LEU A 108 4.17 -14.80 -10.09
N ILE A 109 5.03 -14.46 -11.04
CA ILE A 109 4.78 -14.66 -12.48
C ILE A 109 4.74 -16.15 -12.81
N LEU A 110 5.68 -16.94 -12.31
CA LEU A 110 5.78 -18.36 -12.59
C LEU A 110 4.64 -19.15 -11.97
N ASP A 111 4.28 -18.87 -10.72
CA ASP A 111 3.26 -19.61 -9.97
C ASP A 111 1.84 -19.30 -10.44
N THR A 112 1.56 -18.10 -10.90
CA THR A 112 0.20 -17.64 -11.16
C THR A 112 -0.21 -17.73 -12.63
N GLY A 113 0.73 -18.03 -13.53
CA GLY A 113 0.44 -18.03 -14.98
C GLY A 113 -0.25 -16.72 -15.38
N THR A 114 0.35 -15.60 -15.00
CA THR A 114 -0.24 -14.26 -15.11
C THR A 114 -0.64 -13.93 -16.54
N VAL A 115 -1.90 -13.56 -16.72
CA VAL A 115 -2.41 -13.00 -17.97
C VAL A 115 -2.39 -11.48 -17.87
N LEU A 116 -1.83 -10.81 -18.87
CA LEU A 116 -1.97 -9.36 -19.05
C LEU A 116 -3.43 -9.06 -19.36
N SER A 117 -4.11 -8.31 -18.50
CA SER A 117 -5.40 -7.72 -18.84
C SER A 117 -5.19 -6.49 -19.73
N ASP A 118 -6.21 -6.14 -20.53
CA ASP A 118 -6.17 -5.04 -21.50
C ASP A 118 -5.86 -3.67 -20.90
N ASP A 119 -5.96 -3.54 -19.57
CA ASP A 119 -5.59 -2.36 -18.79
C ASP A 119 -4.09 -2.32 -18.37
N GLY A 120 -3.27 -3.26 -18.86
CA GLY A 120 -1.85 -3.37 -18.52
C GLY A 120 -1.58 -3.82 -17.08
N VAL A 121 -2.59 -4.31 -16.38
CA VAL A 121 -2.47 -4.84 -15.02
C VAL A 121 -2.39 -6.37 -15.10
N LEU A 122 -1.35 -6.96 -14.52
CA LEU A 122 -1.26 -8.39 -14.37
C LEU A 122 -2.24 -8.87 -13.30
N ARG A 123 -3.23 -9.63 -13.73
CA ARG A 123 -4.18 -10.32 -12.85
C ARG A 123 -3.81 -11.78 -12.75
N THR A 124 -3.75 -12.30 -11.54
CA THR A 124 -3.59 -13.73 -11.29
C THR A 124 -4.91 -14.45 -11.56
N LYS A 125 -4.88 -15.64 -12.12
CA LYS A 125 -6.09 -16.46 -12.34
C LYS A 125 -6.88 -16.73 -11.05
N SER A 126 -6.28 -16.56 -9.88
CA SER A 126 -6.94 -16.72 -8.58
C SER A 126 -7.80 -15.51 -8.16
N ASP A 127 -7.66 -14.36 -8.81
CA ASP A 127 -8.42 -13.14 -8.47
C ASP A 127 -9.81 -13.07 -9.12
N SER A 128 -10.14 -14.01 -10.00
CA SER A 128 -11.45 -14.08 -10.67
C SER A 128 -12.59 -14.59 -9.78
N GLY A 129 -12.34 -14.90 -8.51
CA GLY A 129 -13.30 -15.58 -7.61
C GLY A 129 -13.83 -14.77 -6.43
N ARG A 130 -13.34 -13.56 -6.16
CA ARG A 130 -13.82 -12.75 -5.03
C ARG A 130 -14.42 -11.43 -5.48
N GLY A 131 -15.51 -11.52 -6.22
CA GLY A 131 -16.50 -10.47 -6.37
C GLY A 131 -17.10 -10.21 -4.99
N GLY A 132 -16.41 -9.43 -4.15
CA GLY A 132 -17.00 -8.93 -2.92
C GLY A 132 -18.16 -8.02 -3.31
N ASN A 133 -19.40 -8.50 -3.11
CA ASN A 133 -20.61 -7.68 -3.11
C ASN A 133 -20.39 -6.53 -2.13
N ARG A 134 -19.86 -5.41 -2.61
CA ARG A 134 -20.03 -4.13 -1.93
C ARG A 134 -21.53 -3.85 -1.96
N LYS A 135 -22.20 -4.13 -0.85
CA LYS A 135 -23.51 -3.58 -0.58
C LYS A 135 -23.35 -2.07 -0.66
N THR A 136 -23.68 -1.50 -1.80
CA THR A 136 -23.88 -0.07 -1.93
C THR A 136 -25.07 0.26 -1.03
N SER A 137 -24.78 0.82 0.13
CA SER A 137 -25.80 1.44 0.97
C SER A 137 -26.46 2.53 0.12
N ARG A 138 -27.68 2.25 -0.29
CA ARG A 138 -28.55 3.14 -1.06
C ARG A 138 -28.77 4.36 -0.19
N VAL A 139 -28.05 5.45 -0.46
CA VAL A 139 -28.37 6.76 0.10
C VAL A 139 -29.74 7.13 -0.42
N LYS A 140 -30.74 7.11 0.47
CA LYS A 140 -32.06 7.65 0.19
C LYS A 140 -31.89 9.15 0.06
N SER A 141 -31.90 9.66 -1.18
CA SER A 141 -32.06 11.07 -1.45
C SER A 141 -33.52 11.42 -1.15
N SER A 142 -33.77 12.09 -0.05
CA SER A 142 -35.02 12.76 0.24
C SER A 142 -35.09 14.02 -0.63
N THR A 143 -35.67 13.92 -1.80
CA THR A 143 -36.11 15.05 -2.59
C THR A 143 -37.40 15.56 -1.95
N SER A 144 -37.28 16.56 -1.09
CA SER A 144 -38.41 17.42 -0.71
C SER A 144 -38.77 18.27 -1.92
N GLY A 145 -39.92 17.95 -2.50
CA GLY A 145 -40.49 18.70 -3.62
C GLY A 145 -40.85 20.14 -3.19
N VAL A 146 -40.14 21.08 -3.76
CA VAL A 146 -40.61 22.47 -3.78
C VAL A 146 -41.46 22.65 -5.04
N GLN A 147 -42.77 22.55 -4.89
CA GLN A 147 -43.71 22.99 -5.90
C GLN A 147 -43.67 24.52 -5.98
N ARG A 148 -43.11 25.05 -7.06
CA ARG A 148 -43.31 26.44 -7.45
C ARG A 148 -44.58 26.48 -8.29
N SER A 149 -45.67 27.01 -7.70
CA SER A 149 -46.85 27.45 -8.38
C SER A 149 -46.51 28.66 -9.26
N VAL A 150 -46.55 28.46 -10.56
CA VAL A 150 -46.51 29.56 -11.53
C VAL A 150 -47.93 30.09 -11.65
N LYS A 151 -48.18 31.32 -11.16
CA LYS A 151 -49.40 32.09 -11.44
C LYS A 151 -49.36 32.50 -12.91
N LYS A 152 -50.42 32.10 -13.62
CA LYS A 152 -50.83 32.72 -14.88
C LYS A 152 -51.52 34.02 -14.53
N GLU A 153 -50.98 35.14 -14.89
CA GLU A 153 -51.67 36.38 -15.05
C GLU A 153 -51.07 37.16 -16.21
N ASP A 154 -51.98 37.50 -17.13
CA ASP A 154 -51.99 38.60 -18.04
C ASP A 154 -51.11 38.57 -19.30
N LEU A 155 -51.76 38.05 -20.34
CA LEU A 155 -51.53 38.48 -21.71
C LEU A 155 -52.89 39.02 -22.22
N ALA A 156 -53.11 40.33 -22.12
CA ALA A 156 -54.16 41.10 -22.87
C ALA A 156 -53.69 42.55 -22.98
N ALA A 157 -53.38 42.92 -24.19
CA ALA A 157 -53.44 44.19 -24.89
C ALA A 157 -52.24 44.40 -25.83
#